data_ae5eec7a8f37de873bd95624c4797e2f
#
_entry.id   ae5eec7a8f37de873bd95624c4797e2f
#
_cell.length_a   1.000
_cell.length_b   1.000
_cell.length_c   1.000
_cell.angle_alpha   90.00
_cell.angle_beta   90.00
_cell.angle_gamma   90.00
#
_symmetry.space_group_name_H-M   'P 1'
#
loop_
_entity.id
_entity.type
_entity.pdbx_description
1 polymer ?
#
loop_
_entity_poly.entity_id
_entity_poly.type
_entity_poly.pdbx_seq_one_letter_code
_entity_poly.pdbx_strand_id
1 'polypeptide(L)'
;MEKLKVKIKIMCTSTGCIEYAPERYHNLGIDIIRVHVHFEGKEYLEGLDLDPVDFYDRLERLENPKNNLPHTSMPTIGEIKEHYERAIDEGYDEIIVFSISSGLGGTYNELSLVARDYSEKIKITVIDTKITTFSEGMLAVKAKELADKGMSSDDIIREIKWIMKRQVFMGIDAKLDYLIYNGRLKGGKAFMGQMLKICPVVHFNEQGECVALESVRTPKKAMARTCEILKEIIGDRSPDDYKLWHVYTGPSQISILEEIEAKYGIKTNHESVIMSPVSGAHNGPWLAGYGYFPLRRADEPLED
;
A
#
# COMPACT_ATOMS: atom_id res chain seq x y z
N MET A 1 41.40 -2.09 -5.85
CA MET A 1 40.37 -3.11 -6.07
C MET A 1 39.03 -2.41 -6.00
N GLU A 2 38.36 -2.21 -7.11
CA GLU A 2 36.96 -1.77 -7.09
C GLU A 2 36.17 -2.82 -6.32
N LYS A 3 35.48 -2.42 -5.26
CA LYS A 3 34.50 -3.30 -4.62
C LYS A 3 33.44 -3.60 -5.68
N LEU A 4 33.32 -4.87 -6.05
CA LEU A 4 32.19 -5.32 -6.89
C LEU A 4 30.91 -4.80 -6.24
N LYS A 5 30.16 -4.02 -7.03
CA LYS A 5 28.89 -3.43 -6.57
C LYS A 5 27.88 -4.57 -6.41
N VAL A 6 27.40 -4.81 -5.19
CA VAL A 6 26.36 -5.80 -4.90
C VAL A 6 25.09 -5.45 -5.69
N LYS A 7 24.58 -6.39 -6.46
CA LYS A 7 23.34 -6.23 -7.23
C LYS A 7 22.15 -6.64 -6.36
N ILE A 8 21.29 -5.69 -6.04
CA ILE A 8 20.12 -5.92 -5.19
C ILE A 8 18.86 -5.89 -6.04
N LYS A 9 18.11 -6.99 -6.06
CA LYS A 9 16.77 -7.05 -6.65
C LYS A 9 15.75 -6.49 -5.68
N ILE A 10 14.93 -5.56 -6.13
CA ILE A 10 13.79 -5.05 -5.37
C ILE A 10 12.52 -5.69 -5.92
N MET A 11 11.71 -6.24 -5.02
CA MET A 11 10.40 -6.83 -5.32
C MET A 11 9.32 -6.17 -4.45
N CYS A 12 8.09 -6.13 -4.93
CA CYS A 12 6.94 -5.61 -4.20
C CYS A 12 5.72 -6.46 -4.49
N THR A 13 4.83 -6.64 -3.51
CA THR A 13 3.53 -7.26 -3.81
C THR A 13 2.67 -6.30 -4.63
N SER A 14 1.78 -6.81 -5.49
CA SER A 14 0.93 -5.99 -6.36
C SER A 14 0.02 -5.03 -5.58
N THR A 15 -0.23 -5.32 -4.31
CA THR A 15 -0.93 -4.42 -3.36
C THR A 15 -0.26 -3.06 -3.20
N GLY A 16 1.02 -2.94 -3.59
CA GLY A 16 1.79 -1.69 -3.61
C GLY A 16 1.36 -0.68 -4.68
N CYS A 17 0.41 -1.01 -5.54
CA CYS A 17 -0.20 -0.11 -6.54
C CYS A 17 0.79 0.60 -7.49
N ILE A 18 2.02 0.10 -7.65
CA ILE A 18 3.04 0.75 -8.49
C ILE A 18 2.57 0.86 -9.94
N GLU A 19 1.88 -0.15 -10.45
CA GLU A 19 1.38 -0.21 -11.82
C GLU A 19 0.15 0.70 -12.06
N TYR A 20 -0.47 1.19 -10.99
CA TYR A 20 -1.60 2.13 -11.01
C TYR A 20 -1.19 3.56 -10.66
N ALA A 21 0.06 3.75 -10.31
CA ALA A 21 0.66 5.05 -10.01
C ALA A 21 1.00 5.81 -11.30
N PRO A 22 1.36 7.10 -11.23
CA PRO A 22 1.82 7.85 -12.40
C PRO A 22 2.98 7.16 -13.15
N GLU A 23 3.01 7.29 -14.48
CA GLU A 23 3.91 6.58 -15.40
C GLU A 23 5.39 6.61 -15.00
N ARG A 24 5.83 7.67 -14.32
CA ARG A 24 7.22 7.80 -13.83
C ARG A 24 7.63 6.72 -12.82
N TYR A 25 6.67 6.02 -12.22
CA TYR A 25 6.90 4.92 -11.29
C TYR A 25 6.89 3.55 -11.99
N HIS A 26 6.49 3.52 -13.26
CA HIS A 26 6.52 2.31 -14.06
C HIS A 26 7.94 2.01 -14.54
N ASN A 27 8.21 0.77 -14.91
CA ASN A 27 9.48 0.35 -15.50
C ASN A 27 10.75 0.67 -14.69
N LEU A 28 10.64 0.82 -13.38
CA LEU A 28 11.77 1.05 -12.49
C LEU A 28 12.62 -0.22 -12.25
N GLY A 29 12.24 -1.36 -12.81
CA GLY A 29 12.92 -2.65 -12.58
C GLY A 29 12.57 -3.27 -11.23
N ILE A 30 11.47 -2.84 -10.61
CA ILE A 30 10.88 -3.50 -9.44
C ILE A 30 10.07 -4.68 -9.94
N ASP A 31 10.30 -5.85 -9.37
CA ASP A 31 9.56 -7.07 -9.72
C ASP A 31 8.27 -7.16 -8.89
N ILE A 32 7.14 -7.40 -9.54
CA ILE A 32 5.82 -7.40 -8.89
C ILE A 32 5.35 -8.83 -8.65
N ILE A 33 5.24 -9.21 -7.38
CA ILE A 33 4.67 -10.49 -6.95
C ILE A 33 3.16 -10.31 -6.82
N ARG A 34 2.40 -11.05 -7.63
CA ARG A 34 0.96 -10.82 -7.78
C ARG A 34 0.13 -11.55 -6.74
N VAL A 35 -0.87 -10.83 -6.24
CA VAL A 35 -1.93 -11.35 -5.39
C VAL A 35 -3.14 -11.65 -6.27
N HIS A 36 -3.92 -12.65 -5.93
CA HIS A 36 -5.09 -13.06 -6.70
C HIS A 36 -6.37 -12.39 -6.19
N VAL A 37 -7.28 -12.06 -7.10
CA VAL A 37 -8.63 -11.57 -6.81
C VAL A 37 -9.65 -12.58 -7.32
N HIS A 38 -10.56 -12.99 -6.47
CA HIS A 38 -11.68 -13.86 -6.83
C HIS A 38 -12.97 -13.05 -6.82
N PHE A 39 -13.59 -12.92 -7.98
CA PHE A 39 -14.80 -12.11 -8.13
C PHE A 39 -15.72 -12.70 -9.19
N GLU A 40 -17.02 -12.78 -8.92
CA GLU A 40 -18.05 -13.32 -9.82
C GLU A 40 -17.70 -14.69 -10.41
N GLY A 41 -17.16 -15.57 -9.56
CA GLY A 41 -16.80 -16.94 -9.93
C GLY A 41 -15.55 -17.08 -10.81
N LYS A 42 -14.78 -16.01 -10.97
CA LYS A 42 -13.49 -15.98 -11.70
C LYS A 42 -12.36 -15.60 -10.77
N GLU A 43 -11.18 -16.08 -11.11
CA GLU A 43 -9.92 -15.70 -10.52
C GLU A 43 -9.16 -14.78 -11.48
N TYR A 44 -8.57 -13.74 -10.95
CA TYR A 44 -7.81 -12.73 -11.67
C TYR A 44 -6.44 -12.53 -11.02
N LEU A 45 -5.41 -12.33 -11.84
CA LEU A 45 -4.10 -11.85 -11.40
C LEU A 45 -4.10 -10.33 -11.41
N GLU A 46 -3.90 -9.75 -10.27
CA GLU A 46 -3.89 -8.30 -10.13
C GLU A 46 -2.86 -7.63 -11.05
N GLY A 47 -3.28 -6.55 -11.71
CA GLY A 47 -2.45 -5.77 -12.63
C GLY A 47 -2.27 -6.38 -14.02
N LEU A 48 -2.84 -7.57 -14.30
CA LEU A 48 -2.75 -8.21 -15.61
C LEU A 48 -4.12 -8.35 -16.30
N ASP A 49 -5.10 -8.90 -15.61
CA ASP A 49 -6.36 -9.31 -16.22
C ASP A 49 -7.61 -8.71 -15.55
N LEU A 50 -7.41 -7.75 -14.64
CA LEU A 50 -8.48 -7.02 -13.97
C LEU A 50 -8.18 -5.52 -13.96
N ASP A 51 -8.87 -4.77 -14.81
CA ASP A 51 -8.79 -3.31 -14.81
C ASP A 51 -9.48 -2.74 -13.56
N PRO A 52 -8.81 -1.81 -12.82
CA PRO A 52 -9.39 -1.28 -11.59
C PRO A 52 -10.65 -0.45 -11.81
N VAL A 53 -10.79 0.27 -12.93
CA VAL A 53 -12.00 1.05 -13.23
C VAL A 53 -13.18 0.13 -13.46
N ASP A 54 -13.01 -0.92 -14.30
CA ASP A 54 -14.04 -1.93 -14.54
C ASP A 54 -14.41 -2.65 -13.23
N PHE A 55 -13.42 -3.00 -12.42
CA PHE A 55 -13.64 -3.64 -11.13
C PHE A 55 -14.53 -2.80 -10.20
N TYR A 56 -14.23 -1.50 -10.03
CA TYR A 56 -15.01 -0.63 -9.16
C TYR A 56 -16.41 -0.35 -9.72
N ASP A 57 -16.56 -0.20 -11.02
CA ASP A 57 -17.87 -0.08 -11.67
C ASP A 57 -18.76 -1.31 -11.43
N ARG A 58 -18.17 -2.50 -11.43
CA ARG A 58 -18.86 -3.75 -11.10
C ARG A 58 -19.23 -3.82 -9.63
N LEU A 59 -18.34 -3.38 -8.72
CA LEU A 59 -18.62 -3.32 -7.29
C LEU A 59 -19.77 -2.35 -6.96
N GLU A 60 -19.84 -1.21 -7.63
CA GLU A 60 -20.95 -0.25 -7.43
C GLU A 60 -22.32 -0.83 -7.81
N ARG A 61 -22.35 -1.71 -8.81
CA ARG A 61 -23.56 -2.39 -9.29
C ARG A 61 -23.88 -3.68 -8.55
N LEU A 62 -23.02 -4.08 -7.59
CA LEU A 62 -23.16 -5.35 -6.91
C LEU A 62 -24.39 -5.37 -6.02
N GLU A 63 -25.34 -6.25 -6.37
CA GLU A 63 -26.51 -6.52 -5.53
C GLU A 63 -26.14 -7.45 -4.35
N ASN A 64 -26.63 -7.13 -3.16
CA ASN A 64 -26.40 -7.91 -1.95
C ASN A 64 -24.90 -8.18 -1.69
N PRO A 65 -24.09 -7.14 -1.47
CA PRO A 65 -22.65 -7.30 -1.31
C PRO A 65 -22.27 -8.33 -0.25
N LYS A 66 -23.02 -8.47 0.84
CA LYS A 66 -22.74 -9.43 1.90
C LYS A 66 -22.54 -10.88 1.42
N ASN A 67 -23.21 -11.30 0.34
CA ASN A 67 -23.17 -12.66 -0.18
C ASN A 67 -22.27 -12.83 -1.40
N ASN A 68 -21.85 -11.72 -2.03
CA ASN A 68 -21.15 -11.71 -3.32
C ASN A 68 -19.86 -10.91 -3.27
N LEU A 69 -19.29 -10.69 -2.07
CA LEU A 69 -18.04 -9.93 -1.93
C LEU A 69 -16.91 -10.62 -2.69
N PRO A 70 -16.08 -9.83 -3.38
CA PRO A 70 -14.81 -10.35 -3.86
C PRO A 70 -13.94 -10.74 -2.66
N HIS A 71 -13.05 -11.70 -2.87
CA HIS A 71 -12.04 -12.09 -1.90
C HIS A 71 -10.68 -12.23 -2.58
N THR A 72 -9.64 -12.37 -1.79
CA THR A 72 -8.26 -12.44 -2.29
C THR A 72 -7.55 -13.65 -1.76
N SER A 73 -6.59 -14.18 -2.51
CA SER A 73 -5.65 -15.19 -2.06
C SER A 73 -4.22 -14.76 -2.29
N MET A 74 -3.32 -15.23 -1.43
CA MET A 74 -1.88 -15.00 -1.53
C MET A 74 -1.33 -15.61 -2.83
N PRO A 75 -0.17 -15.12 -3.33
CA PRO A 75 0.57 -15.84 -4.36
C PRO A 75 0.89 -17.26 -3.88
N THR A 76 0.88 -18.21 -4.78
CA THR A 76 1.24 -19.60 -4.48
C THR A 76 2.74 -19.72 -4.19
N ILE A 77 3.15 -20.78 -3.49
CA ILE A 77 4.57 -21.09 -3.25
C ILE A 77 5.34 -21.19 -4.57
N GLY A 78 4.70 -21.76 -5.62
CA GLY A 78 5.31 -21.89 -6.96
C GLY A 78 5.61 -20.52 -7.57
N GLU A 79 4.64 -19.61 -7.57
CA GLU A 79 4.80 -18.25 -8.10
C GLU A 79 5.90 -17.48 -7.33
N ILE A 80 5.93 -17.60 -6.01
CA ILE A 80 6.98 -16.96 -5.20
C ILE A 80 8.37 -17.51 -5.57
N LYS A 81 8.49 -18.84 -5.73
CA LYS A 81 9.75 -19.49 -6.13
C LYS A 81 10.22 -19.01 -7.49
N GLU A 82 9.32 -18.90 -8.48
CA GLU A 82 9.64 -18.38 -9.81
C GLU A 82 10.27 -16.99 -9.77
N HIS A 83 9.77 -16.09 -8.90
CA HIS A 83 10.35 -14.76 -8.72
C HIS A 83 11.77 -14.82 -8.13
N TYR A 84 11.98 -15.64 -7.10
CA TYR A 84 13.29 -15.74 -6.45
C TYR A 84 14.31 -16.42 -7.36
N GLU A 85 13.94 -17.50 -8.04
CA GLU A 85 14.79 -18.23 -8.98
C GLU A 85 15.18 -17.35 -10.17
N ARG A 86 14.24 -16.61 -10.75
CA ARG A 86 14.53 -15.65 -11.81
C ARG A 86 15.56 -14.60 -11.38
N ALA A 87 15.46 -14.05 -10.17
CA ALA A 87 16.44 -13.09 -9.67
C ALA A 87 17.85 -13.72 -9.51
N ILE A 88 17.92 -14.98 -9.07
CA ILE A 88 19.19 -15.73 -8.98
C ILE A 88 19.77 -15.93 -10.39
N ASP A 89 18.96 -16.35 -11.36
CA ASP A 89 19.40 -16.60 -12.74
C ASP A 89 19.83 -15.29 -13.45
N GLU A 90 19.22 -14.15 -13.10
CA GLU A 90 19.61 -12.82 -13.56
C GLU A 90 20.92 -12.31 -12.90
N GLY A 91 21.48 -13.07 -11.95
CA GLY A 91 22.75 -12.77 -11.28
C GLY A 91 22.66 -11.64 -10.26
N TYR A 92 21.56 -11.56 -9.53
CA TYR A 92 21.46 -10.70 -8.34
C TYR A 92 22.12 -11.38 -7.14
N ASP A 93 22.77 -10.58 -6.29
CA ASP A 93 23.45 -11.03 -5.08
C ASP A 93 22.53 -11.05 -3.87
N GLU A 94 21.57 -10.14 -3.81
CA GLU A 94 20.59 -9.99 -2.73
C GLU A 94 19.21 -9.62 -3.27
N ILE A 95 18.17 -9.98 -2.50
CA ILE A 95 16.77 -9.62 -2.80
C ILE A 95 16.18 -8.90 -1.58
N ILE A 96 15.47 -7.79 -1.81
CA ILE A 96 14.62 -7.15 -0.81
C ILE A 96 13.18 -7.17 -1.34
N VAL A 97 12.27 -7.77 -0.57
CA VAL A 97 10.85 -7.91 -0.92
C VAL A 97 10.01 -7.04 0.01
N PHE A 98 9.21 -6.16 -0.55
CA PHE A 98 8.23 -5.37 0.18
C PHE A 98 6.87 -6.07 0.09
N SER A 99 6.33 -6.43 1.24
CA SER A 99 5.06 -7.14 1.36
C SER A 99 4.00 -6.29 2.00
N ILE A 100 2.77 -6.45 1.55
CA ILE A 100 1.59 -5.99 2.30
C ILE A 100 1.70 -6.37 3.78
N SER A 101 1.15 -5.52 4.64
CA SER A 101 1.15 -5.74 6.09
C SER A 101 0.71 -7.16 6.49
N SER A 102 1.47 -7.77 7.40
CA SER A 102 1.10 -9.03 8.07
C SER A 102 -0.19 -8.90 8.89
N GLY A 103 -0.58 -7.69 9.29
CA GLY A 103 -1.85 -7.40 9.96
C GLY A 103 -3.08 -7.51 9.06
N LEU A 104 -2.89 -7.59 7.73
CA LEU A 104 -3.96 -7.70 6.74
C LEU A 104 -4.10 -9.10 6.13
N GLY A 105 -3.07 -9.93 6.21
CA GLY A 105 -3.11 -11.28 5.61
C GLY A 105 -1.82 -12.07 5.80
N GLY A 106 -1.76 -13.24 5.17
CA GLY A 106 -0.66 -14.20 5.32
C GLY A 106 0.52 -13.99 4.36
N THR A 107 0.44 -13.07 3.40
CA THR A 107 1.40 -12.92 2.30
C THR A 107 2.84 -12.72 2.80
N TYR A 108 3.05 -11.86 3.81
CA TYR A 108 4.37 -11.67 4.41
C TYR A 108 4.95 -12.98 4.97
N ASN A 109 4.13 -13.76 5.66
CA ASN A 109 4.57 -15.02 6.27
C ASN A 109 4.94 -16.05 5.19
N GLU A 110 4.15 -16.13 4.11
CA GLU A 110 4.39 -17.05 3.00
C GLU A 110 5.68 -16.70 2.26
N LEU A 111 5.86 -15.42 1.89
CA LEU A 111 7.09 -14.92 1.28
C LEU A 111 8.31 -15.22 2.15
N SER A 112 8.20 -14.99 3.46
CA SER A 112 9.29 -15.22 4.43
C SER A 112 9.60 -16.71 4.61
N LEU A 113 8.57 -17.56 4.56
CA LEU A 113 8.73 -19.02 4.63
C LEU A 113 9.49 -19.54 3.43
N VAL A 114 9.05 -19.17 2.22
CA VAL A 114 9.72 -19.57 0.97
C VAL A 114 11.15 -19.04 0.89
N ALA A 115 11.41 -17.82 1.37
CA ALA A 115 12.75 -17.24 1.36
C ALA A 115 13.79 -18.09 2.13
N ARG A 116 13.37 -18.85 3.15
CA ARG A 116 14.25 -19.74 3.93
C ARG A 116 14.84 -20.87 3.09
N ASP A 117 14.09 -21.34 2.08
CA ASP A 117 14.57 -22.41 1.18
C ASP A 117 15.79 -21.98 0.34
N TYR A 118 16.03 -20.67 0.28
CA TYR A 118 17.11 -20.07 -0.51
C TYR A 118 18.28 -19.53 0.31
N SER A 119 18.26 -19.69 1.63
CA SER A 119 19.25 -19.10 2.57
C SER A 119 20.71 -19.44 2.24
N GLU A 120 20.97 -20.62 1.66
CA GLU A 120 22.31 -21.05 1.22
C GLU A 120 22.70 -20.53 -0.17
N LYS A 121 21.76 -19.92 -0.93
CA LYS A 121 21.98 -19.47 -2.31
C LYS A 121 22.08 -17.97 -2.44
N ILE A 122 21.19 -17.24 -1.75
CA ILE A 122 21.05 -15.80 -1.86
C ILE A 122 20.44 -15.22 -0.58
N LYS A 123 20.87 -14.02 -0.19
CA LYS A 123 20.26 -13.29 0.94
C LYS A 123 18.92 -12.70 0.48
N ILE A 124 17.81 -13.16 1.03
CA ILE A 124 16.47 -12.62 0.79
C ILE A 124 15.95 -11.97 2.07
N THR A 125 15.65 -10.67 2.00
CA THR A 125 15.06 -9.93 3.12
C THR A 125 13.63 -9.55 2.77
N VAL A 126 12.66 -10.12 3.47
CA VAL A 126 11.25 -9.77 3.33
C VAL A 126 10.88 -8.73 4.36
N ILE A 127 10.37 -7.59 3.92
CA ILE A 127 9.95 -6.46 4.76
C ILE A 127 8.43 -6.53 4.95
N ASP A 128 8.00 -6.69 6.18
CA ASP A 128 6.61 -6.45 6.56
C ASP A 128 6.39 -4.94 6.64
N THR A 129 5.77 -4.37 5.62
CA THR A 129 5.66 -2.90 5.50
C THR A 129 4.71 -2.26 6.51
N LYS A 130 3.87 -3.06 7.19
CA LYS A 130 2.83 -2.62 8.12
C LYS A 130 1.78 -1.69 7.48
N ILE A 131 1.72 -1.69 6.16
CA ILE A 131 0.85 -0.83 5.36
C ILE A 131 0.44 -1.56 4.07
N THR A 132 -0.30 -0.92 3.21
CA THR A 132 -0.66 -1.38 1.86
C THR A 132 -0.81 -0.19 0.92
N THR A 133 -1.34 -0.40 -0.27
CA THR A 133 -1.55 0.61 -1.30
C THR A 133 -0.23 1.23 -1.78
N PHE A 134 -0.29 2.38 -2.43
CA PHE A 134 0.91 3.03 -2.92
C PHE A 134 1.92 3.44 -1.82
N SER A 135 1.51 3.46 -0.55
CA SER A 135 2.44 3.64 0.57
C SER A 135 3.42 2.48 0.73
N GLU A 136 2.98 1.24 0.47
CA GLU A 136 3.84 0.07 0.35
C GLU A 136 4.75 0.18 -0.88
N GLY A 137 4.15 0.50 -2.05
CA GLY A 137 4.89 0.66 -3.30
C GLY A 137 5.98 1.72 -3.23
N MET A 138 5.73 2.84 -2.56
CA MET A 138 6.72 3.90 -2.39
C MET A 138 7.93 3.48 -1.56
N LEU A 139 7.79 2.53 -0.62
CA LEU A 139 8.93 1.96 0.07
C LEU A 139 9.83 1.18 -0.91
N ALA A 140 9.23 0.38 -1.80
CA ALA A 140 9.96 -0.35 -2.84
C ALA A 140 10.62 0.60 -3.85
N VAL A 141 9.92 1.66 -4.28
CA VAL A 141 10.47 2.70 -5.15
C VAL A 141 11.68 3.37 -4.50
N LYS A 142 11.58 3.74 -3.22
CA LYS A 142 12.68 4.36 -2.47
C LYS A 142 13.87 3.40 -2.32
N ALA A 143 13.62 2.14 -2.00
CA ALA A 143 14.67 1.13 -1.90
C ALA A 143 15.39 0.94 -3.25
N LYS A 144 14.65 0.92 -4.36
CA LYS A 144 15.23 0.83 -5.71
C LYS A 144 16.12 2.03 -6.03
N GLU A 145 15.67 3.24 -5.72
CA GLU A 145 16.46 4.47 -5.87
C GLU A 145 17.80 4.40 -5.13
N LEU A 146 17.78 3.89 -3.89
CA LEU A 146 18.96 3.74 -3.06
C LEU A 146 19.89 2.64 -3.56
N ALA A 147 19.33 1.50 -3.99
CA ALA A 147 20.09 0.39 -4.59
C ALA A 147 20.80 0.83 -5.88
N ASP A 148 20.14 1.60 -6.74
CA ASP A 148 20.73 2.14 -7.97
C ASP A 148 21.90 3.11 -7.68
N LYS A 149 21.82 3.85 -6.57
CA LYS A 149 22.93 4.69 -6.07
C LYS A 149 24.07 3.87 -5.46
N GLY A 150 23.91 2.54 -5.33
CA GLY A 150 24.94 1.64 -4.81
C GLY A 150 25.00 1.55 -3.30
N MET A 151 23.90 1.88 -2.61
CA MET A 151 23.79 1.71 -1.16
C MET A 151 23.71 0.23 -0.80
N SER A 152 24.28 -0.17 0.34
CA SER A 152 24.16 -1.55 0.84
C SER A 152 22.73 -1.89 1.25
N SER A 153 22.35 -3.17 1.21
CA SER A 153 21.02 -3.61 1.65
C SER A 153 20.72 -3.23 3.10
N ASP A 154 21.70 -3.30 3.98
CA ASP A 154 21.54 -2.96 5.39
C ASP A 154 21.27 -1.46 5.57
N ASP A 155 21.94 -0.59 4.81
CA ASP A 155 21.70 0.85 4.83
C ASP A 155 20.34 1.20 4.22
N ILE A 156 19.96 0.54 3.13
CA ILE A 156 18.62 0.68 2.53
C ILE A 156 17.55 0.32 3.56
N ILE A 157 17.71 -0.81 4.24
CA ILE A 157 16.73 -1.28 5.24
C ILE A 157 16.62 -0.29 6.40
N ARG A 158 17.73 0.31 6.86
CA ARG A 158 17.70 1.33 7.92
C ARG A 158 16.92 2.57 7.47
N GLU A 159 17.18 3.07 6.27
CA GLU A 159 16.45 4.21 5.68
C GLU A 159 14.95 3.89 5.54
N ILE A 160 14.61 2.72 5.02
CA ILE A 160 13.22 2.26 4.89
C ILE A 160 12.53 2.15 6.25
N LYS A 161 13.18 1.59 7.28
CA LYS A 161 12.61 1.51 8.62
C LYS A 161 12.35 2.90 9.23
N TRP A 162 13.21 3.88 8.97
CA TRP A 162 13.00 5.26 9.40
C TRP A 162 11.71 5.84 8.78
N ILE A 163 11.50 5.60 7.49
CA ILE A 163 10.29 6.02 6.76
C ILE A 163 9.05 5.29 7.30
N MET A 164 9.12 3.97 7.46
CA MET A 164 8.00 3.14 7.93
C MET A 164 7.44 3.61 9.28
N LYS A 165 8.29 4.09 10.18
CA LYS A 165 7.86 4.63 11.48
C LYS A 165 7.10 5.98 11.37
N ARG A 166 7.18 6.66 10.21
CA ARG A 166 6.73 8.05 10.04
C ARG A 166 5.74 8.23 8.88
N GLN A 167 5.68 7.29 7.96
CA GLN A 167 4.68 7.32 6.88
C GLN A 167 3.28 7.08 7.44
N VAL A 168 2.30 7.66 6.79
CA VAL A 168 0.90 7.51 7.19
C VAL A 168 0.03 7.26 5.96
N PHE A 169 -0.93 6.36 6.11
CA PHE A 169 -2.07 6.23 5.22
C PHE A 169 -3.33 6.57 6.01
N MET A 170 -4.18 7.39 5.43
CA MET A 170 -5.51 7.68 5.97
C MET A 170 -6.53 7.55 4.86
N GLY A 171 -7.49 6.66 5.06
CA GLY A 171 -8.60 6.43 4.14
C GLY A 171 -9.93 6.87 4.76
N ILE A 172 -10.77 7.46 3.95
CA ILE A 172 -12.17 7.74 4.27
C ILE A 172 -12.98 6.68 3.53
N ASP A 173 -13.57 5.76 4.28
CA ASP A 173 -14.35 4.67 3.72
C ASP A 173 -15.85 4.89 3.98
N ALA A 174 -16.60 5.10 2.89
CA ALA A 174 -18.05 5.26 2.95
C ALA A 174 -18.82 3.93 2.79
N LYS A 175 -18.13 2.84 2.55
CA LYS A 175 -18.67 1.47 2.41
C LYS A 175 -18.03 0.49 3.39
N LEU A 176 -18.02 0.87 4.65
CA LEU A 176 -17.39 0.15 5.77
C LEU A 176 -17.78 -1.32 5.89
N ASP A 177 -18.92 -1.69 5.34
CA ASP A 177 -19.42 -3.06 5.29
C ASP A 177 -18.43 -4.03 4.60
N TYR A 178 -17.74 -3.60 3.55
CA TYR A 178 -16.72 -4.42 2.89
C TYR A 178 -15.57 -4.79 3.84
N LEU A 179 -15.00 -3.80 4.53
CA LEU A 179 -13.94 -4.03 5.52
C LEU A 179 -14.38 -4.91 6.68
N ILE A 180 -15.63 -4.75 7.12
CA ILE A 180 -16.19 -5.53 8.23
C ILE A 180 -16.47 -6.97 7.83
N TYR A 181 -17.15 -7.19 6.70
CA TYR A 181 -17.51 -8.53 6.23
C TYR A 181 -16.29 -9.34 5.80
N ASN A 182 -15.31 -8.71 5.20
CA ASN A 182 -14.03 -9.35 4.85
C ASN A 182 -13.08 -9.47 6.06
N GLY A 183 -13.44 -8.94 7.24
CA GLY A 183 -12.68 -9.10 8.48
C GLY A 183 -11.35 -8.33 8.50
N ARG A 184 -11.21 -7.27 7.70
CA ARG A 184 -9.97 -6.46 7.62
C ARG A 184 -10.00 -5.21 8.47
N LEU A 185 -11.16 -4.82 9.04
CA LEU A 185 -11.22 -3.76 10.04
C LEU A 185 -11.09 -4.36 11.45
N LYS A 186 -10.02 -4.02 12.16
CA LYS A 186 -9.83 -4.43 13.56
C LYS A 186 -10.93 -3.83 14.43
N GLY A 187 -11.60 -4.68 15.21
CA GLY A 187 -12.75 -4.23 16.02
C GLY A 187 -14.01 -3.90 15.22
N GLY A 188 -14.04 -4.17 13.91
CA GLY A 188 -15.14 -3.83 12.99
C GLY A 188 -16.51 -4.33 13.43
N LYS A 189 -16.57 -5.45 14.16
CA LYS A 189 -17.82 -5.98 14.71
C LYS A 189 -18.58 -4.97 15.60
N ALA A 190 -17.87 -4.07 16.29
CA ALA A 190 -18.49 -3.04 17.12
C ALA A 190 -19.26 -1.99 16.27
N PHE A 191 -18.95 -1.86 14.99
CA PHE A 191 -19.58 -0.90 14.08
C PHE A 191 -20.79 -1.50 13.31
N MET A 192 -21.04 -2.82 13.39
CA MET A 192 -22.08 -3.49 12.58
C MET A 192 -23.48 -2.86 12.69
N GLY A 193 -23.85 -2.35 13.87
CA GLY A 193 -25.13 -1.66 14.08
C GLY A 193 -25.19 -0.20 13.56
N GLN A 194 -24.06 0.37 13.13
CA GLN A 194 -23.93 1.77 12.77
C GLN A 194 -23.36 2.00 11.37
N MET A 195 -23.02 0.96 10.62
CA MET A 195 -22.31 1.01 9.34
C MET A 195 -22.87 2.04 8.35
N LEU A 196 -24.21 2.14 8.26
CA LEU A 196 -24.89 3.05 7.35
C LEU A 196 -24.93 4.52 7.84
N LYS A 197 -24.44 4.80 9.04
CA LYS A 197 -24.56 6.12 9.69
C LYS A 197 -23.22 6.80 9.96
N ILE A 198 -22.12 6.10 9.71
CA ILE A 198 -20.77 6.60 9.95
C ILE A 198 -19.90 6.45 8.69
N CYS A 199 -18.94 7.35 8.59
CA CYS A 199 -17.89 7.32 7.57
C CYS A 199 -16.56 7.50 8.31
N PRO A 200 -15.92 6.41 8.75
CA PRO A 200 -14.72 6.50 9.56
C PRO A 200 -13.52 6.99 8.74
N VAL A 201 -12.60 7.61 9.43
CA VAL A 201 -11.21 7.72 8.97
C VAL A 201 -10.49 6.46 9.42
N VAL A 202 -10.03 5.66 8.46
CA VAL A 202 -9.28 4.44 8.73
C VAL A 202 -7.79 4.68 8.50
N HIS A 203 -6.96 4.02 9.30
CA HIS A 203 -5.50 4.04 9.16
C HIS A 203 -4.90 2.71 9.61
N PHE A 204 -3.57 2.58 9.53
CA PHE A 204 -2.86 1.41 10.02
C PHE A 204 -2.19 1.74 11.37
N ASN A 205 -2.40 0.86 12.37
CA ASN A 205 -1.71 0.95 13.64
C ASN A 205 -0.26 0.39 13.53
N GLU A 206 0.50 0.44 14.61
CA GLU A 206 1.89 -0.06 14.65
C GLU A 206 2.01 -1.56 14.33
N GLN A 207 0.95 -2.34 14.56
CA GLN A 207 0.89 -3.75 14.20
C GLN A 207 0.55 -3.97 12.71
N GLY A 208 0.24 -2.88 11.98
CA GLY A 208 -0.16 -2.93 10.57
C GLY A 208 -1.60 -3.40 10.37
N GLU A 209 -2.43 -3.33 11.40
CA GLU A 209 -3.85 -3.62 11.32
C GLU A 209 -4.63 -2.38 10.91
N CYS A 210 -5.62 -2.51 10.03
CA CYS A 210 -6.53 -1.43 9.68
C CYS A 210 -7.49 -1.17 10.85
N VAL A 211 -7.49 0.06 11.35
CA VAL A 211 -8.32 0.50 12.48
C VAL A 211 -9.06 1.78 12.13
N ALA A 212 -10.20 2.01 12.77
CA ALA A 212 -10.89 3.29 12.69
C ALA A 212 -10.23 4.27 13.68
N LEU A 213 -9.66 5.35 13.15
CA LEU A 213 -9.07 6.44 13.96
C LEU A 213 -10.17 7.27 14.59
N GLU A 214 -11.12 7.71 13.78
CA GLU A 214 -12.28 8.50 14.21
C GLU A 214 -13.52 8.10 13.43
N SER A 215 -14.69 8.19 14.05
CA SER A 215 -15.97 7.94 13.41
C SER A 215 -16.69 9.26 13.15
N VAL A 216 -16.89 9.59 11.89
CA VAL A 216 -17.58 10.80 11.43
C VAL A 216 -18.84 10.40 10.67
N ARG A 217 -19.77 11.34 10.51
CA ARG A 217 -21.07 11.01 9.91
C ARG A 217 -21.12 11.13 8.37
N THR A 218 -20.23 11.92 7.79
CA THR A 218 -20.28 12.22 6.36
C THR A 218 -18.89 12.22 5.73
N PRO A 219 -18.75 11.80 4.46
CA PRO A 219 -17.46 11.82 3.77
C PRO A 219 -16.78 13.20 3.79
N LYS A 220 -17.52 14.28 3.53
CA LYS A 220 -16.94 15.64 3.57
C LYS A 220 -16.34 16.01 4.93
N LYS A 221 -17.00 15.63 6.03
CA LYS A 221 -16.46 15.87 7.38
C LYS A 221 -15.26 14.99 7.69
N ALA A 222 -15.28 13.73 7.22
CA ALA A 222 -14.15 12.84 7.37
C ALA A 222 -12.93 13.35 6.58
N MET A 223 -13.12 13.83 5.35
CA MET A 223 -12.07 14.46 4.54
C MET A 223 -11.50 15.72 5.21
N ALA A 224 -12.36 16.59 5.74
CA ALA A 224 -11.92 17.78 6.47
C ALA A 224 -11.06 17.39 7.68
N ARG A 225 -11.50 16.40 8.46
CA ARG A 225 -10.76 15.90 9.61
C ARG A 225 -9.40 15.30 9.23
N THR A 226 -9.37 14.56 8.11
CA THR A 226 -8.12 14.02 7.56
C THR A 226 -7.14 15.13 7.19
N CYS A 227 -7.62 16.24 6.60
CA CYS A 227 -6.79 17.39 6.30
C CYS A 227 -6.23 18.07 7.56
N GLU A 228 -7.01 18.16 8.65
CA GLU A 228 -6.52 18.66 9.93
C GLU A 228 -5.39 17.80 10.48
N ILE A 229 -5.57 16.48 10.50
CA ILE A 229 -4.56 15.52 10.96
C ILE A 229 -3.31 15.59 10.09
N LEU A 230 -3.46 15.69 8.75
CA LEU A 230 -2.32 15.86 7.84
C LEU A 230 -1.51 17.12 8.14
N LYS A 231 -2.17 18.23 8.45
CA LYS A 231 -1.47 19.46 8.82
C LYS A 231 -0.65 19.29 10.12
N GLU A 232 -1.17 18.56 11.09
CA GLU A 232 -0.44 18.24 12.32
C GLU A 232 0.78 17.35 12.02
N ILE A 233 0.63 16.35 11.14
CA ILE A 233 1.71 15.42 10.73
C ILE A 233 2.79 16.14 9.92
N ILE A 234 2.39 16.96 8.97
CA ILE A 234 3.32 17.73 8.11
C ILE A 234 4.11 18.73 8.97
N GLY A 235 3.43 19.40 9.94
CA GLY A 235 4.07 20.34 10.82
C GLY A 235 4.77 21.47 10.07
N ASP A 236 6.08 21.63 10.33
CA ASP A 236 6.97 22.64 9.73
C ASP A 236 7.76 22.12 8.50
N ARG A 237 7.48 20.90 8.02
CA ARG A 237 8.16 20.33 6.87
C ARG A 237 7.84 21.09 5.59
N SER A 238 8.89 21.38 4.82
CA SER A 238 8.70 21.96 3.49
C SER A 238 8.09 20.91 2.52
N PRO A 239 7.42 21.33 1.44
CA PRO A 239 6.91 20.41 0.43
C PRO A 239 7.97 19.50 -0.21
N ASP A 240 9.25 19.86 -0.14
CA ASP A 240 10.36 19.05 -0.65
C ASP A 240 10.78 17.93 0.33
N ASP A 241 10.31 18.00 1.59
CA ASP A 241 10.67 17.03 2.64
C ASP A 241 9.68 15.87 2.76
N TYR A 242 8.69 15.79 1.87
CA TYR A 242 7.72 14.68 1.86
C TYR A 242 7.11 14.48 0.47
N LYS A 243 6.47 13.32 0.30
CA LYS A 243 5.54 13.05 -0.79
C LYS A 243 4.14 12.90 -0.22
N LEU A 244 3.15 13.42 -0.93
CA LEU A 244 1.74 13.32 -0.58
C LEU A 244 0.94 13.02 -1.84
N TRP A 245 0.11 11.99 -1.80
CA TRP A 245 -0.73 11.59 -2.93
C TRP A 245 -2.14 11.23 -2.46
N HIS A 246 -3.08 11.31 -3.41
CA HIS A 246 -4.42 10.80 -3.21
C HIS A 246 -4.46 9.30 -3.49
N VAL A 247 -5.25 8.57 -2.68
CA VAL A 247 -5.69 7.20 -2.97
C VAL A 247 -7.20 7.23 -3.12
N TYR A 248 -7.73 6.60 -4.16
CA TYR A 248 -9.14 6.65 -4.47
C TYR A 248 -9.60 5.38 -5.19
N THR A 249 -10.94 5.16 -5.21
CA THR A 249 -11.58 4.08 -5.96
C THR A 249 -12.39 4.58 -7.15
N GLY A 250 -12.74 5.87 -7.17
CA GLY A 250 -13.44 6.51 -8.28
C GLY A 250 -13.10 8.01 -8.43
N PRO A 251 -13.11 8.57 -9.64
CA PRO A 251 -12.62 9.92 -9.92
C PRO A 251 -13.42 11.05 -9.24
N SER A 252 -14.71 10.82 -8.96
CA SER A 252 -15.54 11.80 -8.27
C SER A 252 -15.06 12.13 -6.85
N GLN A 253 -14.34 11.23 -6.24
CA GLN A 253 -13.83 11.37 -4.88
C GLN A 253 -12.65 12.33 -4.83
N ILE A 254 -11.81 12.36 -5.86
CA ILE A 254 -10.66 13.28 -5.95
C ILE A 254 -11.14 14.74 -5.95
N SER A 255 -12.12 15.08 -6.75
CA SER A 255 -12.63 16.45 -6.81
C SER A 255 -13.13 16.95 -5.46
N ILE A 256 -13.72 16.07 -4.64
CA ILE A 256 -14.15 16.41 -3.28
C ILE A 256 -12.93 16.62 -2.36
N LEU A 257 -11.90 15.78 -2.48
CA LEU A 257 -10.64 15.95 -1.73
C LEU A 257 -9.99 17.29 -2.06
N GLU A 258 -9.80 17.61 -3.34
CA GLU A 258 -9.17 18.86 -3.81
C GLU A 258 -9.93 20.11 -3.34
N GLU A 259 -11.27 20.09 -3.36
CA GLU A 259 -12.10 21.19 -2.84
C GLU A 259 -11.83 21.44 -1.35
N ILE A 260 -11.65 20.39 -0.58
CA ILE A 260 -11.42 20.49 0.87
C ILE A 260 -9.98 20.89 1.16
N GLU A 261 -8.99 20.31 0.48
CA GLU A 261 -7.58 20.65 0.61
C GLU A 261 -7.32 22.14 0.42
N ALA A 262 -7.93 22.74 -0.60
CA ALA A 262 -7.79 24.15 -0.88
C ALA A 262 -8.19 25.04 0.32
N LYS A 263 -9.19 24.59 1.11
CA LYS A 263 -9.65 25.29 2.32
C LYS A 263 -8.66 25.16 3.47
N TYR A 264 -7.91 24.05 3.51
CA TYR A 264 -6.94 23.77 4.59
C TYR A 264 -5.51 24.18 4.23
N GLY A 265 -5.28 24.65 2.99
CA GLY A 265 -3.98 25.07 2.50
C GLY A 265 -2.97 23.92 2.38
N ILE A 266 -3.46 22.70 2.18
CA ILE A 266 -2.62 21.55 1.92
C ILE A 266 -2.13 21.63 0.49
N LYS A 267 -0.83 21.48 0.29
CA LYS A 267 -0.20 21.39 -1.03
C LYS A 267 0.16 19.94 -1.29
N THR A 268 -0.66 19.27 -2.08
CA THR A 268 -0.32 17.97 -2.64
C THR A 268 0.55 18.16 -3.88
N ASN A 269 1.36 17.18 -4.21
CA ASN A 269 2.05 17.14 -5.50
C ASN A 269 1.09 16.73 -6.64
N HIS A 270 -0.23 16.75 -6.37
CA HIS A 270 -1.30 16.34 -7.27
C HIS A 270 -1.12 14.93 -7.87
N GLU A 271 -0.42 14.06 -7.15
CA GLU A 271 -0.36 12.65 -7.52
C GLU A 271 -1.61 11.95 -7.03
N SER A 272 -2.21 11.16 -7.90
CA SER A 272 -3.38 10.37 -7.56
C SER A 272 -3.19 8.95 -8.04
N VAL A 273 -3.48 8.00 -7.16
CA VAL A 273 -3.31 6.57 -7.41
C VAL A 273 -4.65 5.88 -7.20
N ILE A 274 -5.16 5.23 -8.24
CA ILE A 274 -6.31 4.37 -8.08
C ILE A 274 -5.91 3.17 -7.21
N MET A 275 -6.75 2.85 -6.25
CA MET A 275 -6.51 1.70 -5.37
C MET A 275 -6.59 0.41 -6.18
N SER A 276 -5.69 -0.52 -5.90
CA SER A 276 -5.67 -1.81 -6.56
C SER A 276 -6.94 -2.63 -6.30
N PRO A 277 -7.38 -3.49 -7.23
CA PRO A 277 -8.49 -4.40 -7.04
C PRO A 277 -8.35 -5.30 -5.80
N VAL A 278 -7.15 -5.75 -5.45
CA VAL A 278 -6.91 -6.51 -4.21
C VAL A 278 -7.31 -5.72 -2.97
N SER A 279 -6.84 -4.48 -2.86
CA SER A 279 -7.22 -3.61 -1.75
C SER A 279 -8.71 -3.23 -1.83
N GLY A 280 -9.20 -2.96 -3.04
CA GLY A 280 -10.61 -2.65 -3.32
C GLY A 280 -11.59 -3.75 -2.97
N ALA A 281 -11.20 -5.02 -3.11
CA ALA A 281 -12.01 -6.16 -2.69
C ALA A 281 -12.40 -6.08 -1.21
N HIS A 282 -11.56 -5.46 -0.38
CA HIS A 282 -11.80 -5.31 1.05
C HIS A 282 -12.36 -3.94 1.46
N ASN A 283 -12.10 -2.89 0.67
CA ASN A 283 -12.57 -1.52 0.96
C ASN A 283 -13.87 -1.15 0.22
N GLY A 284 -14.21 -1.88 -0.84
CA GLY A 284 -15.38 -1.56 -1.65
C GLY A 284 -15.17 -0.38 -2.61
N PRO A 285 -16.25 0.09 -3.25
CA PRO A 285 -16.16 1.04 -4.37
C PRO A 285 -16.07 2.52 -3.94
N TRP A 286 -16.10 2.83 -2.64
CA TRP A 286 -16.07 4.22 -2.20
C TRP A 286 -15.05 4.45 -1.09
N LEU A 287 -13.81 4.64 -1.50
CA LEU A 287 -12.72 5.08 -0.64
C LEU A 287 -12.01 6.27 -1.28
N ALA A 288 -11.67 7.26 -0.45
CA ALA A 288 -10.75 8.33 -0.80
C ALA A 288 -9.82 8.61 0.38
N GLY A 289 -8.60 9.02 0.12
CA GLY A 289 -7.66 9.26 1.20
C GLY A 289 -6.30 9.75 0.74
N TYR A 290 -5.35 9.69 1.66
CA TYR A 290 -3.99 10.18 1.48
C TYR A 290 -2.96 9.14 1.88
N GLY A 291 -1.87 9.10 1.10
CA GLY A 291 -0.61 8.56 1.55
C GLY A 291 0.39 9.69 1.80
N TYR A 292 0.96 9.73 3.00
CA TYR A 292 2.04 10.63 3.37
C TYR A 292 3.34 9.84 3.54
N PHE A 293 4.39 10.28 2.88
CA PHE A 293 5.69 9.63 2.84
C PHE A 293 6.79 10.67 3.12
N PRO A 294 7.38 10.66 4.31
CA PRO A 294 8.42 11.62 4.65
C PRO A 294 9.72 11.30 3.92
N LEU A 295 10.42 12.34 3.51
CA LEU A 295 11.80 12.25 3.04
C LEU A 295 12.71 12.67 4.20
N ARG A 296 13.69 11.83 4.54
CA ARG A 296 14.61 12.11 5.64
C ARG A 296 15.53 13.29 5.27
N ARG A 297 15.58 14.27 6.12
CA ARG A 297 16.53 15.40 6.01
C ARG A 297 17.92 14.94 6.43
N ALA A 298 18.94 15.64 5.96
CA ALA A 298 20.34 15.29 6.25
C ALA A 298 20.72 15.39 7.73
N ASP A 299 20.03 16.23 8.49
CA ASP A 299 20.19 16.43 9.93
C ASP A 299 19.38 15.48 10.81
N GLU A 300 18.46 14.71 10.21
CA GLU A 300 17.67 13.70 10.93
C GLU A 300 18.47 12.39 11.07
N PRO A 301 18.71 11.90 12.31
CA PRO A 301 19.49 10.69 12.51
C PRO A 301 18.72 9.45 12.01
N LEU A 302 19.45 8.47 11.50
CA LEU A 302 18.94 7.12 11.37
C LEU A 302 18.94 6.50 12.77
N GLU A 303 17.78 6.01 13.18
CA GLU A 303 17.64 5.21 14.40
C GLU A 303 18.12 3.79 14.12
N ASP A 304 18.83 3.19 15.06
CA ASP A 304 19.31 1.81 15.00
C ASP A 304 18.18 0.78 15.03
#